data_bfb9fefe42199c39b8fd1deffc352860
#
_entry.id   bfb9fefe42199c39b8fd1deffc352860
#
_cell.length_a   1.000
_cell.length_b   1.000
_cell.length_c   1.000
_cell.angle_alpha   90.00
_cell.angle_beta   90.00
_cell.angle_gamma   90.00
#
_symmetry.space_group_name_H-M   'P 1'
#
loop_
_entity.id
_entity.type
_entity.pdbx_description
1 polymer ?
#
loop_
_entity_poly.entity_id
_entity_poly.type
_entity_poly.pdbx_seq_one_letter_code
_entity_poly.pdbx_strand_id
1 'polypeptide(L)'
;MNNDIAAFFDRLAPEWDNSPSEYGVRERITSMMGLPPNSVIADIGCGKGVMIEHLLKTNPTRIIAMDISSEMIRSAKELFDDRRIDFMNVDFYDVLLPTLDAAVFFNSYPHFLDKSLLIEKLANAIKKNGKLIIAHSMSRAEINGTHTGESVSKISVPLDSADIESSKYDKYFATETMVDDDEIYFVKMSRK
;
A
#
# COMPACT_ATOMS: atom_id res chain seq x y z
N MET A 1 -2.80 -18.11 -3.44
CA MET A 1 -3.68 -17.05 -2.86
C MET A 1 -3.96 -17.39 -1.41
N ASN A 2 -3.75 -16.47 -0.49
CA ASN A 2 -4.07 -16.68 0.93
C ASN A 2 -5.59 -16.49 1.14
N ASN A 3 -6.32 -17.60 1.10
CA ASN A 3 -7.80 -17.61 1.13
C ASN A 3 -8.36 -17.01 2.43
N ASP A 4 -7.65 -17.09 3.55
CA ASP A 4 -8.13 -16.54 4.83
C ASP A 4 -8.10 -15.02 4.84
N ILE A 5 -7.04 -14.41 4.27
CA ILE A 5 -6.94 -12.95 4.12
C ILE A 5 -8.01 -12.44 3.14
N ALA A 6 -8.14 -13.09 1.97
CA ALA A 6 -9.14 -12.70 0.99
C ALA A 6 -10.57 -12.75 1.58
N ALA A 7 -10.94 -13.88 2.21
CA ALA A 7 -12.26 -14.05 2.82
C ALA A 7 -12.53 -13.07 3.98
N PHE A 8 -11.50 -12.67 4.71
CA PHE A 8 -11.62 -11.66 5.75
C PHE A 8 -12.01 -10.30 5.17
N PHE A 9 -11.28 -9.83 4.16
CA PHE A 9 -11.55 -8.54 3.53
C PHE A 9 -12.81 -8.54 2.65
N ASP A 10 -13.16 -9.65 2.01
CA ASP A 10 -14.44 -9.78 1.29
C ASP A 10 -15.64 -9.56 2.23
N ARG A 11 -15.59 -10.09 3.48
CA ARG A 11 -16.64 -9.86 4.48
C ARG A 11 -16.71 -8.42 4.97
N LEU A 12 -15.57 -7.76 5.09
CA LEU A 12 -15.51 -6.37 5.54
C LEU A 12 -15.86 -5.36 4.44
N ALA A 13 -15.70 -5.72 3.18
CA ALA A 13 -15.87 -4.80 2.07
C ALA A 13 -17.20 -4.02 2.10
N PRO A 14 -18.39 -4.60 2.39
CA PRO A 14 -19.64 -3.84 2.42
C PRO A 14 -19.63 -2.68 3.42
N GLU A 15 -19.01 -2.88 4.58
CA GLU A 15 -18.95 -1.92 5.69
C GLU A 15 -17.68 -1.07 5.69
N TRP A 16 -16.73 -1.35 4.78
CA TRP A 16 -15.46 -0.63 4.71
C TRP A 16 -15.71 0.82 4.29
N ASP A 17 -15.48 1.73 5.20
CA ASP A 17 -15.72 3.16 4.98
C ASP A 17 -14.48 3.82 4.35
N ASN A 18 -14.72 4.56 3.25
CA ASN A 18 -13.75 5.46 2.65
C ASN A 18 -13.98 6.87 3.21
N SER A 19 -13.83 7.03 4.52
CA SER A 19 -14.21 8.26 5.21
C SER A 19 -13.66 9.53 4.53
N PRO A 20 -14.51 10.48 4.15
CA PRO A 20 -14.07 11.79 3.67
C PRO A 20 -13.24 12.55 4.69
N SER A 21 -13.35 12.24 5.99
CA SER A 21 -12.60 12.90 7.07
C SER A 21 -11.09 12.71 6.94
N GLU A 22 -10.62 11.64 6.27
CA GLU A 22 -9.21 11.37 6.04
C GLU A 22 -8.63 12.00 4.76
N TYR A 23 -9.45 12.74 4.01
CA TYR A 23 -9.01 13.31 2.72
C TYR A 23 -7.75 14.17 2.85
N GLY A 24 -7.70 15.07 3.84
CA GLY A 24 -6.54 15.92 4.08
C GLY A 24 -5.27 15.16 4.44
N VAL A 25 -5.41 14.07 5.21
CA VAL A 25 -4.28 13.21 5.55
C VAL A 25 -3.75 12.48 4.32
N ARG A 26 -4.63 11.94 3.47
CA ARG A 26 -4.25 11.30 2.20
C ARG A 26 -3.57 12.29 1.24
N GLU A 27 -4.05 13.53 1.19
CA GLU A 27 -3.43 14.59 0.38
C GLU A 27 -2.02 14.94 0.89
N ARG A 28 -1.85 15.08 2.23
CA ARG A 28 -0.53 15.26 2.88
C ARG A 28 0.41 14.11 2.53
N ILE A 29 -0.02 12.85 2.71
CA ILE A 29 0.76 11.67 2.40
C ILE A 29 1.16 11.65 0.92
N THR A 30 0.23 11.93 0.00
CA THR A 30 0.52 11.97 -1.44
C THR A 30 1.57 13.03 -1.80
N SER A 31 1.48 14.21 -1.18
CA SER A 31 2.49 15.25 -1.35
C SER A 31 3.87 14.80 -0.85
N MET A 32 3.94 14.08 0.28
CA MET A 32 5.19 13.54 0.83
C MET A 32 5.80 12.44 -0.04
N MET A 33 4.99 11.68 -0.78
CA MET A 33 5.47 10.67 -1.73
C MET A 33 6.39 11.30 -2.78
N GLY A 34 6.07 12.50 -3.26
CA GLY A 34 6.88 13.21 -4.25
C GLY A 34 7.05 12.43 -5.54
N LEU A 35 5.99 11.79 -6.02
CA LEU A 35 6.02 10.97 -7.23
C LEU A 35 6.09 11.84 -8.48
N PRO A 36 7.02 11.57 -9.41
CA PRO A 36 7.10 12.34 -10.64
C PRO A 36 5.92 12.03 -11.57
N PRO A 37 5.52 12.98 -12.45
CA PRO A 37 4.52 12.71 -13.46
C PRO A 37 5.02 11.62 -14.44
N ASN A 38 4.07 11.01 -15.16
CA ASN A 38 4.31 9.92 -16.10
C ASN A 38 4.88 8.63 -15.47
N SER A 39 4.68 8.44 -14.18
CA SER A 39 5.09 7.25 -13.44
C SER A 39 4.16 6.06 -13.70
N VAL A 40 4.71 4.85 -13.63
CA VAL A 40 3.98 3.59 -13.45
C VAL A 40 3.98 3.27 -11.96
N ILE A 41 2.81 3.30 -11.32
CA ILE A 41 2.65 3.18 -9.88
C ILE A 41 1.87 1.89 -9.57
N ALA A 42 2.35 1.07 -8.63
CA ALA A 42 1.56 0.00 -8.05
C ALA A 42 0.95 0.49 -6.71
N ASP A 43 -0.38 0.42 -6.60
CA ASP A 43 -1.14 0.61 -5.35
C ASP A 43 -1.47 -0.79 -4.80
N ILE A 44 -0.73 -1.21 -3.77
CA ILE A 44 -0.70 -2.60 -3.30
C ILE A 44 -1.54 -2.75 -2.02
N GLY A 45 -2.60 -3.56 -2.11
CA GLY A 45 -3.67 -3.60 -1.13
C GLY A 45 -4.56 -2.36 -1.26
N CYS A 46 -4.99 -2.04 -2.48
CA CYS A 46 -5.67 -0.79 -2.81
C CYS A 46 -7.08 -0.67 -2.18
N GLY A 47 -7.64 -1.77 -1.68
CA GLY A 47 -9.01 -1.80 -1.16
C GLY A 47 -10.01 -1.28 -2.19
N LYS A 48 -10.93 -0.43 -1.76
CA LYS A 48 -11.89 0.27 -2.64
C LYS A 48 -11.29 1.45 -3.41
N GLY A 49 -9.95 1.60 -3.40
CA GLY A 49 -9.26 2.62 -4.19
C GLY A 49 -9.13 3.99 -3.51
N VAL A 50 -9.04 4.05 -2.18
CA VAL A 50 -8.98 5.32 -1.43
C VAL A 50 -7.82 6.22 -1.84
N MET A 51 -6.71 5.67 -2.35
CA MET A 51 -5.56 6.44 -2.83
C MET A 51 -5.64 6.78 -4.30
N ILE A 52 -6.51 6.14 -5.09
CA ILE A 52 -6.53 6.28 -6.56
C ILE A 52 -6.74 7.74 -6.98
N GLU A 53 -7.71 8.45 -6.39
CA GLU A 53 -7.95 9.86 -6.71
C GLU A 53 -6.68 10.71 -6.48
N HIS A 54 -5.99 10.47 -5.36
CA HIS A 54 -4.78 11.20 -5.01
C HIS A 54 -3.60 10.83 -5.93
N LEU A 55 -3.46 9.55 -6.28
CA LEU A 55 -2.43 9.10 -7.21
C LEU A 55 -2.67 9.64 -8.63
N LEU A 56 -3.92 9.72 -9.09
CA LEU A 56 -4.26 10.31 -10.39
C LEU A 56 -3.84 11.79 -10.50
N LYS A 57 -3.86 12.55 -9.39
CA LYS A 57 -3.39 13.94 -9.34
C LYS A 57 -1.89 14.09 -9.59
N THR A 58 -1.09 13.06 -9.38
CA THR A 58 0.35 13.06 -9.73
C THR A 58 0.59 12.92 -11.23
N ASN A 59 -0.46 12.77 -12.02
CA ASN A 59 -0.42 12.56 -13.47
C ASN A 59 0.39 11.34 -13.89
N PRO A 60 0.06 10.12 -13.38
CA PRO A 60 0.76 8.89 -13.74
C PRO A 60 0.42 8.47 -15.19
N THR A 61 1.32 7.68 -15.79
CA THR A 61 1.03 6.97 -17.04
C THR A 61 0.11 5.78 -16.77
N ARG A 62 0.31 5.12 -15.62
CA ARG A 62 -0.43 3.90 -15.25
C ARG A 62 -0.47 3.72 -13.73
N ILE A 63 -1.62 3.31 -13.21
CA ILE A 63 -1.79 2.83 -11.84
C ILE A 63 -2.18 1.35 -11.93
N ILE A 64 -1.43 0.48 -11.27
CA ILE A 64 -1.76 -0.94 -11.10
C ILE A 64 -2.31 -1.08 -9.69
N ALA A 65 -3.63 -1.07 -9.59
CA ALA A 65 -4.35 -1.16 -8.32
C ALA A 65 -4.66 -2.65 -8.04
N MET A 66 -4.02 -3.22 -7.03
CA MET A 66 -4.18 -4.64 -6.74
C MET A 66 -4.65 -4.88 -5.30
N ASP A 67 -5.56 -5.85 -5.17
CA ASP A 67 -6.05 -6.32 -3.89
C ASP A 67 -6.37 -7.81 -3.97
N ILE A 68 -6.22 -8.52 -2.85
CA ILE A 68 -6.55 -9.93 -2.75
C ILE A 68 -8.06 -10.16 -2.65
N SER A 69 -8.82 -9.18 -2.15
CA SER A 69 -10.27 -9.23 -2.01
C SER A 69 -10.96 -8.89 -3.33
N SER A 70 -11.80 -9.80 -3.80
CA SER A 70 -12.61 -9.62 -5.01
C SER A 70 -13.68 -8.54 -4.83
N GLU A 71 -14.25 -8.42 -3.63
CA GLU A 71 -15.27 -7.44 -3.30
C GLU A 71 -14.70 -6.02 -3.23
N MET A 72 -13.47 -5.86 -2.71
CA MET A 72 -12.76 -4.59 -2.74
C MET A 72 -12.51 -4.12 -4.18
N ILE A 73 -11.98 -4.98 -5.03
CA ILE A 73 -11.73 -4.67 -6.45
C ILE A 73 -13.02 -4.38 -7.21
N ARG A 74 -14.10 -5.13 -6.94
CA ARG A 74 -15.40 -4.85 -7.54
C ARG A 74 -15.87 -3.45 -7.19
N SER A 75 -15.82 -3.08 -5.90
CA SER A 75 -16.21 -1.75 -5.43
C SER A 75 -15.34 -0.64 -6.01
N ALA A 76 -14.02 -0.87 -6.10
CA ALA A 76 -13.11 0.11 -6.71
C ALA A 76 -13.43 0.37 -8.20
N LYS A 77 -13.74 -0.68 -8.97
CA LYS A 77 -14.13 -0.55 -10.38
C LYS A 77 -15.46 0.20 -10.57
N GLU A 78 -16.36 0.14 -9.61
CA GLU A 78 -17.62 0.90 -9.63
C GLU A 78 -17.39 2.40 -9.38
N LEU A 79 -16.32 2.76 -8.64
CA LEU A 79 -16.01 4.14 -8.27
C LEU A 79 -15.12 4.86 -9.28
N PHE A 80 -14.28 4.12 -10.02
CA PHE A 80 -13.27 4.72 -10.90
C PHE A 80 -13.33 4.14 -12.31
N ASP A 81 -13.50 5.03 -13.30
CA ASP A 81 -13.46 4.74 -14.73
C ASP A 81 -12.41 5.66 -15.40
N ASP A 82 -11.13 5.35 -15.16
CA ASP A 82 -10.00 6.05 -15.79
C ASP A 82 -9.09 5.01 -16.48
N ARG A 83 -8.84 5.21 -17.78
CA ARG A 83 -8.04 4.28 -18.61
C ARG A 83 -6.60 4.04 -18.13
N ARG A 84 -6.12 4.87 -17.21
CA ARG A 84 -4.79 4.72 -16.61
C ARG A 84 -4.76 3.70 -15.48
N ILE A 85 -5.92 3.18 -15.05
CA ILE A 85 -6.02 2.28 -13.91
C ILE A 85 -6.25 0.85 -14.39
N ASP A 86 -5.36 -0.06 -13.98
CA ASP A 86 -5.53 -1.49 -14.14
C ASP A 86 -5.86 -2.11 -12.77
N PHE A 87 -7.10 -2.54 -12.61
CA PHE A 87 -7.53 -3.25 -11.41
C PHE A 87 -7.25 -4.74 -11.49
N MET A 88 -6.55 -5.28 -10.50
CA MET A 88 -6.15 -6.67 -10.42
C MET A 88 -6.63 -7.30 -9.11
N ASN A 89 -7.50 -8.32 -9.20
CA ASN A 89 -7.79 -9.17 -8.04
C ASN A 89 -6.77 -10.31 -7.98
N VAL A 90 -5.72 -10.13 -7.18
CA VAL A 90 -4.58 -11.05 -7.11
C VAL A 90 -3.95 -11.04 -5.71
N ASP A 91 -3.35 -12.16 -5.33
CA ASP A 91 -2.38 -12.17 -4.26
C ASP A 91 -1.07 -11.56 -4.76
N PHE A 92 -0.55 -10.56 -4.05
CA PHE A 92 0.71 -9.90 -4.37
C PHE A 92 1.86 -10.92 -4.56
N TYR A 93 1.87 -11.99 -3.77
CA TYR A 93 2.94 -12.97 -3.82
C TYR A 93 2.90 -13.85 -5.08
N ASP A 94 1.74 -14.00 -5.72
CA ASP A 94 1.54 -14.83 -6.91
C ASP A 94 1.71 -14.09 -8.24
N VAL A 95 1.73 -12.72 -8.21
CA VAL A 95 1.77 -11.91 -9.44
C VAL A 95 3.19 -11.56 -9.86
N LEU A 96 3.45 -11.52 -11.17
CA LEU A 96 4.65 -10.90 -11.73
C LEU A 96 4.40 -9.42 -11.93
N LEU A 97 5.16 -8.58 -11.23
CA LEU A 97 5.07 -7.13 -11.36
C LEU A 97 5.84 -6.66 -12.60
N PRO A 98 5.31 -5.71 -13.37
CA PRO A 98 6.10 -5.01 -14.37
C PRO A 98 7.15 -4.11 -13.73
N THR A 99 7.96 -3.45 -14.54
CA THR A 99 8.86 -2.40 -14.03
C THR A 99 8.05 -1.22 -13.51
N LEU A 100 8.32 -0.82 -12.27
CA LEU A 100 7.61 0.22 -11.53
C LEU A 100 8.50 1.44 -11.30
N ASP A 101 7.90 2.62 -11.39
CA ASP A 101 8.46 3.87 -10.87
C ASP A 101 8.24 3.99 -9.37
N ALA A 102 7.10 3.49 -8.87
CA ALA A 102 6.78 3.46 -7.45
C ALA A 102 5.88 2.29 -7.06
N ALA A 103 6.02 1.83 -5.83
CA ALA A 103 5.06 0.97 -5.15
C ALA A 103 4.59 1.65 -3.87
N VAL A 104 3.28 1.62 -3.63
CA VAL A 104 2.62 2.26 -2.50
C VAL A 104 1.83 1.21 -1.72
N PHE A 105 2.03 1.17 -0.43
CA PHE A 105 1.21 0.48 0.56
C PHE A 105 0.54 1.55 1.41
N PHE A 106 -0.76 1.70 1.28
CA PHE A 106 -1.53 2.62 2.11
C PHE A 106 -2.54 1.84 2.96
N ASN A 107 -2.40 1.91 4.28
CA ASN A 107 -3.22 1.19 5.26
C ASN A 107 -3.30 -0.34 5.01
N SER A 108 -2.31 -0.94 4.34
CA SER A 108 -2.33 -2.35 3.91
C SER A 108 -1.12 -3.17 4.36
N TYR A 109 0.00 -2.52 4.64
CA TYR A 109 1.31 -3.16 4.85
C TYR A 109 1.37 -4.26 5.93
N PRO A 110 0.68 -4.18 7.09
CA PRO A 110 0.68 -5.24 8.10
C PRO A 110 0.19 -6.60 7.58
N HIS A 111 -0.62 -6.63 6.51
CA HIS A 111 -1.21 -7.85 5.95
C HIS A 111 -0.29 -8.63 5.01
N PHE A 112 0.89 -8.10 4.72
CA PHE A 112 1.91 -8.79 3.93
C PHE A 112 2.85 -9.57 4.87
N LEU A 113 2.51 -10.83 5.16
CA LEU A 113 3.13 -11.61 6.22
C LEU A 113 4.58 -12.02 5.93
N ASP A 114 4.92 -12.35 4.69
CA ASP A 114 6.29 -12.70 4.27
C ASP A 114 7.05 -11.45 3.81
N LYS A 115 7.63 -10.74 4.78
CA LYS A 115 8.40 -9.52 4.51
C LYS A 115 9.64 -9.79 3.66
N SER A 116 10.26 -10.96 3.78
CA SER A 116 11.45 -11.29 3.00
C SER A 116 11.14 -11.42 1.51
N LEU A 117 10.09 -12.17 1.17
CA LEU A 117 9.63 -12.32 -0.21
C LEU A 117 9.09 -10.99 -0.77
N LEU A 118 8.36 -10.22 0.07
CA LEU A 118 7.88 -8.88 -0.30
C LEU A 118 9.04 -7.99 -0.74
N ILE A 119 10.10 -7.90 0.07
CA ILE A 119 11.27 -7.06 -0.19
C ILE A 119 11.96 -7.47 -1.50
N GLU A 120 12.16 -8.77 -1.72
CA GLU A 120 12.80 -9.26 -2.94
C GLU A 120 11.97 -8.96 -4.20
N LYS A 121 10.65 -9.17 -4.15
CA LYS A 121 9.76 -8.86 -5.28
C LYS A 121 9.77 -7.37 -5.61
N LEU A 122 9.70 -6.51 -4.61
CA LEU A 122 9.74 -5.05 -4.78
C LEU A 122 11.10 -4.60 -5.33
N ALA A 123 12.21 -5.15 -4.81
CA ALA A 123 13.54 -4.82 -5.28
C ALA A 123 13.78 -5.21 -6.76
N ASN A 124 13.11 -6.27 -7.24
CA ASN A 124 13.17 -6.70 -8.63
C ASN A 124 12.23 -5.88 -9.54
N ALA A 125 11.12 -5.40 -9.02
CA ALA A 125 10.12 -4.66 -9.81
C ALA A 125 10.40 -3.15 -9.88
N ILE A 126 10.86 -2.55 -8.78
CA ILE A 126 11.10 -1.10 -8.72
C ILE A 126 12.43 -0.78 -9.39
N LYS A 127 12.39 0.12 -10.38
CA LYS A 127 13.59 0.57 -11.11
C LYS A 127 14.57 1.34 -10.20
N LYS A 128 15.80 1.46 -10.61
CA LYS A 128 16.80 2.31 -9.91
C LYS A 128 16.26 3.72 -9.69
N ASN A 129 16.40 4.26 -8.48
CA ASN A 129 15.84 5.51 -7.98
C ASN A 129 14.29 5.55 -7.90
N GLY A 130 13.59 4.48 -8.26
CA GLY A 130 12.15 4.34 -8.04
C GLY A 130 11.81 4.30 -6.55
N LYS A 131 10.56 4.55 -6.20
CA LYS A 131 10.13 4.78 -4.82
C LYS A 131 9.34 3.60 -4.26
N LEU A 132 9.64 3.26 -3.02
CA LEU A 132 8.80 2.41 -2.19
C LEU A 132 8.25 3.26 -1.06
N ILE A 133 6.91 3.24 -0.91
CA ILE A 133 6.19 4.00 0.10
C ILE A 133 5.38 3.04 0.96
N ILE A 134 5.55 3.12 2.27
CA ILE A 134 4.70 2.49 3.28
C ILE A 134 4.08 3.61 4.08
N ALA A 135 2.75 3.73 4.05
CA ALA A 135 2.05 4.82 4.69
C ALA A 135 0.75 4.36 5.35
N HIS A 136 0.42 4.99 6.46
CA HIS A 136 -0.85 4.83 7.16
C HIS A 136 -1.39 6.19 7.59
N SER A 137 -2.72 6.34 7.58
CA SER A 137 -3.45 7.52 8.04
C SER A 137 -3.72 7.53 9.56
N MET A 138 -2.98 6.73 10.29
CA MET A 138 -3.06 6.59 11.75
C MET A 138 -1.66 6.44 12.32
N SER A 139 -1.52 6.70 13.61
CA SER A 139 -0.30 6.40 14.36
C SER A 139 -0.01 4.89 14.40
N ARG A 140 1.27 4.53 14.56
CA ARG A 140 1.67 3.13 14.71
C ARG A 140 0.98 2.44 15.89
N ALA A 141 0.75 3.16 16.99
CA ALA A 141 0.07 2.63 18.16
C ALA A 141 -1.39 2.26 17.86
N GLU A 142 -2.12 3.13 17.15
CA GLU A 142 -3.49 2.85 16.71
C GLU A 142 -3.53 1.68 15.73
N ILE A 143 -2.65 1.64 14.72
CA ILE A 143 -2.55 0.52 13.77
C ILE A 143 -2.37 -0.80 14.51
N ASN A 144 -1.39 -0.87 15.41
CA ASN A 144 -1.14 -2.08 16.17
C ASN A 144 -2.29 -2.43 17.13
N GLY A 145 -2.99 -1.41 17.65
CA GLY A 145 -4.20 -1.57 18.48
C GLY A 145 -5.37 -2.20 17.73
N THR A 146 -5.56 -1.89 16.45
CA THR A 146 -6.61 -2.48 15.61
C THR A 146 -6.30 -3.92 15.20
N HIS A 147 -5.03 -4.33 15.25
CA HIS A 147 -4.57 -5.67 14.87
C HIS A 147 -4.45 -6.64 16.04
N THR A 148 -5.32 -6.51 17.05
CA THR A 148 -5.36 -7.40 18.24
C THR A 148 -6.46 -8.47 18.10
N GLY A 149 -6.24 -9.66 18.69
CA GLY A 149 -7.19 -10.78 18.68
C GLY A 149 -6.77 -11.94 17.78
N GLU A 150 -7.26 -13.15 18.09
CA GLU A 150 -6.83 -14.39 17.41
C GLU A 150 -7.11 -14.43 15.92
N SER A 151 -8.21 -13.84 15.45
CA SER A 151 -8.56 -13.82 14.02
C SER A 151 -7.67 -12.87 13.22
N VAL A 152 -7.21 -11.78 13.83
CA VAL A 152 -6.41 -10.75 13.17
C VAL A 152 -4.92 -11.09 13.18
N SER A 153 -4.42 -11.74 14.23
CA SER A 153 -3.02 -12.19 14.33
C SER A 153 -2.61 -13.20 13.26
N LYS A 154 -3.59 -13.87 12.63
CA LYS A 154 -3.35 -14.80 11.51
C LYS A 154 -3.19 -14.11 10.16
N ILE A 155 -3.65 -12.87 10.04
CA ILE A 155 -3.73 -12.12 8.77
C ILE A 155 -2.92 -10.83 8.79
N SER A 156 -2.26 -10.51 9.90
CA SER A 156 -1.44 -9.30 10.02
C SER A 156 -0.28 -9.51 10.98
N VAL A 157 0.76 -8.71 10.80
CA VAL A 157 1.90 -8.59 11.72
C VAL A 157 1.96 -7.17 12.27
N PRO A 158 2.33 -6.98 13.54
CA PRO A 158 2.52 -5.65 14.11
C PRO A 158 3.53 -4.84 13.29
N LEU A 159 3.30 -3.53 13.24
CA LEU A 159 4.21 -2.58 12.62
C LEU A 159 5.34 -2.24 13.60
N ASP A 160 6.58 -2.41 13.18
CA ASP A 160 7.73 -1.90 13.90
C ASP A 160 7.85 -0.38 13.76
N SER A 161 8.69 0.28 14.60
CA SER A 161 9.00 1.70 14.42
C SER A 161 9.58 1.95 13.02
N ALA A 162 9.39 3.17 12.49
CA ALA A 162 9.74 3.47 11.10
C ALA A 162 11.23 3.24 10.78
N ASP A 163 12.11 3.46 11.74
CA ASP A 163 13.55 3.20 11.64
C ASP A 163 13.86 1.70 11.56
N ILE A 164 13.24 0.89 12.42
CA ILE A 164 13.39 -0.58 12.39
C ILE A 164 12.78 -1.13 11.09
N GLU A 165 11.58 -0.68 10.73
CA GLU A 165 10.92 -1.16 9.52
C GLU A 165 11.74 -0.85 8.26
N SER A 166 12.23 0.40 8.13
CA SER A 166 13.05 0.79 6.98
C SER A 166 14.37 0.02 6.89
N SER A 167 14.99 -0.30 8.03
CA SER A 167 16.26 -1.03 8.07
C SER A 167 16.19 -2.43 7.45
N LYS A 168 15.02 -3.07 7.44
CA LYS A 168 14.80 -4.37 6.78
C LYS A 168 15.04 -4.31 5.27
N TYR A 169 14.94 -3.11 4.69
CA TYR A 169 15.08 -2.85 3.25
C TYR A 169 16.49 -2.40 2.84
N ASP A 170 17.40 -2.18 3.78
CA ASP A 170 18.73 -1.57 3.56
C ASP A 170 19.58 -2.27 2.52
N LYS A 171 19.38 -3.56 2.29
CA LYS A 171 20.08 -4.29 1.23
C LYS A 171 19.79 -3.72 -0.17
N TYR A 172 18.57 -3.26 -0.42
CA TYR A 172 18.09 -2.89 -1.75
C TYR A 172 17.67 -1.44 -1.87
N PHE A 173 17.30 -0.81 -0.78
CA PHE A 173 16.72 0.54 -0.74
C PHE A 173 17.53 1.46 0.18
N ALA A 174 17.42 2.75 -0.07
CA ALA A 174 17.93 3.81 0.81
C ALA A 174 16.74 4.60 1.34
N THR A 175 16.67 4.78 2.65
CA THR A 175 15.59 5.57 3.29
C THR A 175 15.78 7.06 2.99
N GLU A 176 14.70 7.72 2.55
CA GLU A 176 14.66 9.16 2.24
C GLU A 176 13.92 9.98 3.28
N THR A 177 12.77 9.47 3.75
CA THR A 177 11.89 10.19 4.68
C THR A 177 11.18 9.18 5.57
N MET A 178 11.10 9.49 6.86
CA MET A 178 10.32 8.75 7.85
C MET A 178 9.50 9.72 8.70
N VAL A 179 8.26 9.34 9.01
CA VAL A 179 7.42 9.96 10.03
C VAL A 179 6.74 8.82 10.80
N ASP A 180 6.86 8.84 12.11
CA ASP A 180 6.22 7.89 13.04
C ASP A 180 5.74 8.72 14.22
N ASP A 181 4.63 9.44 14.03
CA ASP A 181 4.05 10.36 14.99
C ASP A 181 2.64 9.93 15.41
N ASP A 182 1.93 10.79 16.15
CA ASP A 182 0.59 10.51 16.67
C ASP A 182 -0.51 10.62 15.59
N GLU A 183 -0.18 11.06 14.37
CA GLU A 183 -1.15 11.26 13.29
C GLU A 183 -0.97 10.26 12.14
N ILE A 184 0.29 10.01 11.73
CA ILE A 184 0.61 9.17 10.58
C ILE A 184 1.83 8.30 10.81
N TYR A 185 1.84 7.19 10.08
CA TYR A 185 3.06 6.41 9.86
C TYR A 185 3.45 6.49 8.39
N PHE A 186 4.71 6.88 8.11
CA PHE A 186 5.18 7.08 6.74
C PHE A 186 6.66 6.71 6.60
N VAL A 187 6.97 5.85 5.64
CA VAL A 187 8.34 5.51 5.25
C VAL A 187 8.45 5.61 3.74
N LYS A 188 9.37 6.45 3.26
CA LYS A 188 9.73 6.55 1.85
C LYS A 188 11.17 6.13 1.64
N MET A 189 11.37 5.23 0.70
CA MET A 189 12.67 4.67 0.34
C MET A 189 12.89 4.76 -1.17
N SER A 190 14.14 4.86 -1.60
CA SER A 190 14.52 4.79 -3.02
C SER A 190 15.32 3.53 -3.33
N ARG A 191 15.08 2.91 -4.49
CA ARG A 191 15.84 1.76 -4.99
C ARG A 191 17.27 2.16 -5.33
N LYS A 192 18.25 1.46 -4.75
CA LYS A 192 19.71 1.67 -4.98
C LYS A 192 20.13 1.31 -6.40
#